data_e76a07f6f3614df8ebe98c91a7109bb2
#
_entry.id   e76a07f6f3614df8ebe98c91a7109bb2
#
_cell.length_a   1.000
_cell.length_b   1.000
_cell.length_c   1.000
_cell.angle_alpha   90.00
_cell.angle_beta   90.00
_cell.angle_gamma   90.00
#
_symmetry.space_group_name_H-M   'P 1'
#
loop_
_entity.id
_entity.type
_entity.pdbx_description
1 polymer ?
#
loop_
_entity_poly.entity_id
_entity_poly.type
_entity_poly.pdbx_seq_one_letter_code
_entity_poly.pdbx_strand_id
1 'polypeptide(L)'
;MNKNILRKNRRDNHATKMKTDIVYRLKFGFTRRLNKSLKRGKFVKSKTIPLLDSIGCSFEYFKIYLESKFEDWMSWENYGKYNDELNYGWDIDHIIPSSSALTEDNVIKLNHYTNLQPLCSKVNRDIKKFKNVQYNTKKVYLKRSIIII
;
A
#
# COMPACT_ATOMS: atom_id res chain seq x y z
N MET A 1 -6.28 2.86 37.63
CA MET A 1 -6.44 1.87 36.53
C MET A 1 -5.05 1.41 36.05
N ASN A 2 -4.80 0.09 36.01
CA ASN A 2 -3.46 -0.46 35.74
C ASN A 2 -3.03 -0.21 34.26
N LYS A 3 -1.92 0.51 34.04
CA LYS A 3 -1.36 0.85 32.71
C LYS A 3 -1.12 -0.39 31.83
N ASN A 4 -0.79 -1.54 32.44
CA ASN A 4 -0.53 -2.78 31.70
C ASN A 4 -1.80 -3.40 31.12
N ILE A 5 -2.92 -3.34 31.87
CA ILE A 5 -4.24 -3.78 31.40
C ILE A 5 -4.69 -2.93 30.21
N LEU A 6 -4.55 -1.61 30.30
CA LEU A 6 -4.89 -0.70 29.20
C LEU A 6 -4.06 -0.95 27.94
N ARG A 7 -2.77 -1.21 28.10
CA ARG A 7 -1.90 -1.56 26.95
C ARG A 7 -2.28 -2.88 26.32
N LYS A 8 -2.60 -3.89 27.11
CA LYS A 8 -3.08 -5.19 26.63
C LYS A 8 -4.37 -5.01 25.83
N ASN A 9 -5.39 -4.37 26.40
CA ASN A 9 -6.68 -4.14 25.76
C ASN A 9 -6.55 -3.38 24.43
N ARG A 10 -5.64 -2.39 24.34
CA ARG A 10 -5.37 -1.68 23.08
C ARG A 10 -4.75 -2.59 22.01
N ARG A 11 -3.83 -3.48 22.40
CA ARG A 11 -3.21 -4.46 21.48
C ARG A 11 -4.24 -5.46 20.97
N ASP A 12 -5.07 -5.99 21.87
CA ASP A 12 -6.10 -6.99 21.52
C ASP A 12 -7.15 -6.38 20.59
N ASN A 13 -7.61 -5.17 20.89
CA ASN A 13 -8.55 -4.43 20.01
C ASN A 13 -7.93 -4.13 18.63
N HIS A 14 -6.65 -3.70 18.59
CA HIS A 14 -5.95 -3.48 17.34
C HIS A 14 -5.83 -4.78 16.53
N ALA A 15 -5.43 -5.89 17.16
CA ALA A 15 -5.29 -7.19 16.50
C ALA A 15 -6.63 -7.68 15.95
N THR A 16 -7.72 -7.51 16.68
CA THR A 16 -9.08 -7.85 16.23
C THR A 16 -9.46 -7.01 15.02
N LYS A 17 -9.36 -5.69 15.10
CA LYS A 17 -9.70 -4.79 13.98
C LYS A 17 -8.85 -5.07 12.74
N MET A 18 -7.57 -5.41 12.90
CA MET A 18 -6.71 -5.78 11.76
C MET A 18 -7.18 -7.06 11.04
N LYS A 19 -7.93 -7.94 11.72
CA LYS A 19 -8.47 -9.17 11.13
C LYS A 19 -9.86 -8.97 10.53
N THR A 20 -10.70 -8.17 11.17
CA THR A 20 -12.15 -8.09 10.86
C THR A 20 -12.57 -6.84 10.11
N ASP A 21 -11.76 -5.77 10.11
CA ASP A 21 -12.11 -4.47 9.53
C ASP A 21 -11.10 -4.08 8.43
N ILE A 22 -11.51 -4.25 7.18
CA ILE A 22 -10.68 -3.95 6.01
C ILE A 22 -10.37 -2.45 5.92
N VAL A 23 -11.32 -1.58 6.22
CA VAL A 23 -11.12 -0.11 6.18
C VAL A 23 -10.09 0.31 7.22
N TYR A 24 -10.19 -0.21 8.44
CA TYR A 24 -9.19 0.00 9.48
C TYR A 24 -7.79 -0.48 9.05
N ARG A 25 -7.72 -1.65 8.44
CA ARG A 25 -6.49 -2.26 7.92
C ARG A 25 -5.85 -1.41 6.82
N LEU A 26 -6.65 -0.88 5.90
CA LEU A 26 -6.21 0.05 4.85
C LEU A 26 -5.67 1.35 5.45
N LYS A 27 -6.42 1.98 6.36
CA LYS A 27 -6.02 3.21 7.05
C LYS A 27 -4.69 3.04 7.80
N PHE A 28 -4.55 1.95 8.53
CA PHE A 28 -3.32 1.64 9.28
C PHE A 28 -2.13 1.41 8.33
N GLY A 29 -2.32 0.60 7.29
CA GLY A 29 -1.31 0.30 6.28
C GLY A 29 -0.87 1.55 5.51
N PHE A 30 -1.82 2.41 5.12
CA PHE A 30 -1.56 3.67 4.45
C PHE A 30 -0.74 4.62 5.34
N THR A 31 -1.12 4.79 6.59
CA THR A 31 -0.39 5.63 7.57
C THR A 31 1.07 5.18 7.70
N ARG A 32 1.31 3.87 7.82
CA ARG A 32 2.67 3.32 7.89
C ARG A 32 3.47 3.59 6.61
N ARG A 33 2.84 3.43 5.45
CA ARG A 33 3.46 3.64 4.14
C ARG A 33 3.85 5.09 3.93
N LEU A 34 2.94 6.02 4.21
CA LEU A 34 3.17 7.46 4.13
C LEU A 34 4.34 7.87 5.04
N ASN A 35 4.32 7.48 6.31
CA ASN A 35 5.39 7.77 7.26
C ASN A 35 6.75 7.19 6.81
N LYS A 36 6.75 5.98 6.21
CA LYS A 36 7.97 5.36 5.67
C LYS A 36 8.51 6.13 4.47
N SER A 37 7.64 6.63 3.59
CA SER A 37 8.04 7.45 2.44
C SER A 37 8.63 8.79 2.86
N LEU A 38 8.00 9.49 3.79
CA LEU A 38 8.52 10.74 4.37
C LEU A 38 9.89 10.54 5.04
N LYS A 39 10.01 9.50 5.87
CA LYS A 39 11.28 9.18 6.55
C LYS A 39 12.40 8.84 5.56
N ARG A 40 12.10 8.11 4.48
CA ARG A 40 13.09 7.75 3.44
C ARG A 40 13.60 8.99 2.71
N GLY A 41 12.72 9.95 2.41
CA GLY A 41 13.08 11.21 1.77
C GLY A 41 13.79 12.18 2.70
N LYS A 42 13.98 11.83 3.99
CA LYS A 42 14.51 12.73 5.04
C LYS A 42 13.69 14.02 5.18
N PHE A 43 12.44 14.00 4.74
CA PHE A 43 11.55 15.14 4.89
C PHE A 43 11.15 15.27 6.36
N VAL A 44 11.48 16.40 6.95
CA VAL A 44 10.99 16.77 8.28
C VAL A 44 9.51 17.08 8.12
N LYS A 45 8.67 16.36 8.86
CA LYS A 45 7.22 16.60 8.86
C LYS A 45 6.95 18.04 9.29
N SER A 46 6.90 18.97 8.34
CA SER A 46 6.74 20.40 8.61
C SER A 46 5.34 20.73 9.13
N LYS A 47 4.35 19.90 8.81
CA LYS A 47 2.96 19.97 9.31
C LYS A 47 2.39 18.57 9.44
N THR A 48 1.39 18.39 10.31
CA THR A 48 0.57 17.18 10.33
C THR A 48 -0.28 17.19 9.07
N ILE A 49 0.16 16.43 8.05
CA ILE A 49 -0.61 16.29 6.82
C ILE A 49 -1.81 15.41 7.15
N PRO A 50 -3.04 15.89 6.96
CA PRO A 50 -4.22 15.07 7.15
C PRO A 50 -4.15 13.82 6.26
N LEU A 51 -4.49 12.67 6.82
CA LEU A 51 -4.39 11.39 6.12
C LEU A 51 -5.28 11.35 4.87
N LEU A 52 -6.48 11.94 4.98
CA LEU A 52 -7.45 12.02 3.88
C LEU A 52 -6.96 12.91 2.75
N ASP A 53 -6.26 14.00 3.05
CA ASP A 53 -5.68 14.89 2.04
C ASP A 53 -4.57 14.18 1.25
N SER A 54 -3.81 13.32 1.95
CA SER A 54 -2.74 12.55 1.29
C SER A 54 -3.27 11.44 0.38
N ILE A 55 -4.34 10.76 0.77
CA ILE A 55 -4.93 9.72 -0.08
C ILE A 55 -5.88 10.28 -1.14
N GLY A 56 -6.51 11.44 -0.89
CA GLY A 56 -7.41 12.13 -1.80
C GLY A 56 -8.82 11.56 -1.88
N CYS A 57 -9.21 10.65 -0.97
CA CYS A 57 -10.56 10.08 -0.89
C CYS A 57 -10.80 9.47 0.49
N SER A 58 -12.05 9.05 0.79
CA SER A 58 -12.33 8.24 1.98
C SER A 58 -11.73 6.83 1.87
N PHE A 59 -11.47 6.17 3.00
CA PHE A 59 -10.95 4.80 2.97
C PHE A 59 -11.99 3.77 2.52
N GLU A 60 -13.27 4.06 2.68
CA GLU A 60 -14.39 3.30 2.13
C GLU A 60 -14.38 3.35 0.60
N TYR A 61 -14.21 4.55 0.03
CA TYR A 61 -14.06 4.71 -1.42
C TYR A 61 -12.78 4.05 -1.92
N PHE A 62 -11.67 4.21 -1.19
CA PHE A 62 -10.41 3.56 -1.57
C PHE A 62 -10.51 2.03 -1.59
N LYS A 63 -11.28 1.45 -0.68
CA LYS A 63 -11.59 0.00 -0.70
C LYS A 63 -12.29 -0.38 -2.01
N ILE A 64 -13.36 0.33 -2.39
CA ILE A 64 -14.11 0.08 -3.64
C ILE A 64 -13.21 0.28 -4.87
N TYR A 65 -12.40 1.33 -4.87
CA TYR A 65 -11.44 1.59 -5.94
C TYR A 65 -10.42 0.45 -6.13
N LEU A 66 -9.91 -0.13 -5.05
CA LEU A 66 -9.02 -1.29 -5.14
C LEU A 66 -9.77 -2.53 -5.65
N GLU A 67 -10.97 -2.79 -5.14
CA GLU A 67 -11.82 -3.91 -5.58
C GLU A 67 -12.15 -3.83 -7.07
N SER A 68 -12.37 -2.63 -7.63
CA SER A 68 -12.59 -2.45 -9.06
C SER A 68 -11.41 -2.81 -9.96
N LYS A 69 -10.22 -3.02 -9.35
CA LYS A 69 -8.98 -3.40 -10.02
C LYS A 69 -8.53 -4.82 -9.70
N PHE A 70 -9.31 -5.57 -8.94
CA PHE A 70 -8.97 -6.95 -8.60
C PHE A 70 -9.00 -7.82 -9.85
N GLU A 71 -8.01 -8.69 -9.94
CA GLU A 71 -8.03 -9.85 -10.81
C GLU A 71 -8.82 -10.97 -10.11
N ASP A 72 -9.27 -11.98 -10.87
CA ASP A 72 -10.17 -13.04 -10.38
C ASP A 72 -9.64 -13.80 -9.15
N TRP A 73 -8.33 -13.88 -8.99
CA TRP A 73 -7.65 -14.52 -7.86
C TRP A 73 -7.47 -13.62 -6.64
N MET A 74 -7.73 -12.30 -6.75
CA MET A 74 -7.54 -11.33 -5.66
C MET A 74 -8.78 -11.25 -4.77
N SER A 75 -8.54 -11.28 -3.47
CA SER A 75 -9.56 -11.06 -2.44
C SER A 75 -8.95 -10.38 -1.21
N TRP A 76 -9.76 -9.94 -0.27
CA TRP A 76 -9.25 -9.38 0.99
C TRP A 76 -8.60 -10.43 1.90
N GLU A 77 -8.94 -11.70 1.73
CA GLU A 77 -8.36 -12.82 2.46
C GLU A 77 -6.89 -13.04 2.10
N ASN A 78 -6.51 -12.77 0.84
CA ASN A 78 -5.14 -12.92 0.39
C ASN A 78 -4.33 -11.61 0.32
N TYR A 79 -4.91 -10.48 0.77
CA TYR A 79 -4.20 -9.21 0.91
C TYR A 79 -3.03 -9.30 1.88
N GLY A 80 -1.84 -8.95 1.42
CA GLY A 80 -0.60 -8.95 2.21
C GLY A 80 0.03 -10.33 2.41
N LYS A 81 -0.56 -11.42 1.89
CA LYS A 81 0.04 -12.75 1.91
C LYS A 81 1.18 -12.89 0.90
N TYR A 82 2.14 -13.75 1.20
CA TYR A 82 3.30 -14.02 0.35
C TYR A 82 3.86 -15.41 0.66
N ASN A 83 4.11 -16.22 -0.37
CA ASN A 83 4.71 -17.56 -0.28
C ASN A 83 5.68 -17.85 -1.42
N ASP A 84 6.18 -16.83 -2.10
CA ASP A 84 7.07 -16.94 -3.27
C ASP A 84 6.42 -17.51 -4.54
N GLU A 85 5.09 -17.56 -4.59
CA GLU A 85 4.32 -17.99 -5.77
C GLU A 85 3.57 -16.83 -6.40
N LEU A 86 3.35 -16.91 -7.73
CA LEU A 86 2.49 -15.95 -8.43
C LEU A 86 1.02 -16.17 -8.01
N ASN A 87 0.27 -15.07 -7.93
CA ASN A 87 -1.17 -15.07 -7.65
C ASN A 87 -1.59 -15.68 -6.31
N TYR A 88 -0.65 -15.89 -5.38
CA TYR A 88 -0.97 -16.35 -4.02
C TYR A 88 -1.50 -15.23 -3.14
N GLY A 89 -0.88 -14.06 -3.18
CA GLY A 89 -1.30 -12.89 -2.44
C GLY A 89 -0.95 -11.59 -3.17
N TRP A 90 -1.57 -10.50 -2.74
CA TRP A 90 -1.37 -9.18 -3.33
C TRP A 90 -1.06 -8.11 -2.28
N ASP A 91 -0.34 -7.08 -2.72
CA ASP A 91 -0.02 -5.88 -1.94
C ASP A 91 -0.59 -4.64 -2.63
N ILE A 92 -0.75 -3.55 -1.89
CA ILE A 92 -0.96 -2.23 -2.48
C ILE A 92 0.39 -1.67 -2.92
N ASP A 93 0.52 -1.36 -4.19
CA ASP A 93 1.72 -0.85 -4.82
C ASP A 93 1.54 0.56 -5.38
N HIS A 94 2.64 1.29 -5.56
CA HIS A 94 2.67 2.56 -6.25
C HIS A 94 2.96 2.36 -7.73
N ILE A 95 2.10 2.85 -8.62
CA ILE A 95 2.32 2.86 -10.08
C ILE A 95 3.60 3.64 -10.39
N ILE A 96 3.68 4.88 -9.93
CA ILE A 96 4.92 5.67 -9.90
C ILE A 96 5.56 5.48 -8.53
N PRO A 97 6.78 4.94 -8.46
CA PRO A 97 7.41 4.61 -7.18
C PRO A 97 7.55 5.80 -6.23
N SER A 98 7.18 5.63 -4.96
CA SER A 98 7.34 6.66 -3.93
C SER A 98 8.82 7.05 -3.67
N SER A 99 9.78 6.24 -4.15
CA SER A 99 11.20 6.56 -4.09
C SER A 99 11.63 7.66 -5.07
N SER A 100 10.80 8.02 -6.05
CA SER A 100 11.05 9.12 -6.98
C SER A 100 10.68 10.50 -6.42
N ALA A 101 10.10 10.56 -5.20
CA ALA A 101 9.76 11.82 -4.56
C ALA A 101 11.01 12.63 -4.21
N LEU A 102 11.07 13.88 -4.65
CA LEU A 102 12.14 14.84 -4.38
C LEU A 102 11.75 15.84 -3.28
N THR A 103 10.46 16.00 -3.00
CA THR A 103 9.91 16.93 -2.02
C THR A 103 8.82 16.25 -1.19
N GLU A 104 8.43 16.87 -0.05
CA GLU A 104 7.30 16.41 0.76
C GLU A 104 5.99 16.41 -0.04
N ASP A 105 5.75 17.44 -0.85
CA ASP A 105 4.57 17.54 -1.72
C ASP A 105 4.54 16.39 -2.75
N ASN A 106 5.70 16.00 -3.29
CA ASN A 106 5.78 14.83 -4.18
C ASN A 106 5.43 13.53 -3.44
N VAL A 107 5.82 13.38 -2.16
CA VAL A 107 5.41 12.22 -1.37
C VAL A 107 3.89 12.17 -1.24
N ILE A 108 3.24 13.30 -0.95
CA ILE A 108 1.78 13.39 -0.86
C ILE A 108 1.14 12.97 -2.18
N LYS A 109 1.53 13.62 -3.28
CA LYS A 109 0.99 13.33 -4.63
C LYS A 109 1.18 11.88 -5.04
N LEU A 110 2.33 11.27 -4.73
CA LEU A 110 2.60 9.87 -5.05
C LEU A 110 1.83 8.90 -4.15
N ASN A 111 1.33 9.33 -3.00
CA ASN A 111 0.45 8.52 -2.15
C ASN A 111 -1.04 8.72 -2.44
N HIS A 112 -1.43 9.59 -3.39
CA HIS A 112 -2.82 9.73 -3.82
C HIS A 112 -3.36 8.40 -4.37
N TYR A 113 -4.64 8.10 -4.11
CA TYR A 113 -5.24 6.79 -4.43
C TYR A 113 -5.12 6.41 -5.90
N THR A 114 -5.14 7.39 -6.82
CA THR A 114 -4.99 7.14 -8.27
C THR A 114 -3.63 6.59 -8.67
N ASN A 115 -2.61 6.79 -7.84
CA ASN A 115 -1.27 6.22 -8.01
C ASN A 115 -1.09 4.88 -7.29
N LEU A 116 -2.16 4.32 -6.69
CA LEU A 116 -2.12 3.07 -5.96
C LEU A 116 -2.90 1.98 -6.72
N GLN A 117 -2.39 0.76 -6.67
CA GLN A 117 -3.01 -0.39 -7.33
C GLN A 117 -2.80 -1.66 -6.51
N PRO A 118 -3.70 -2.66 -6.62
CA PRO A 118 -3.38 -4.01 -6.17
C PRO A 118 -2.36 -4.61 -7.13
N LEU A 119 -1.36 -5.31 -6.60
CA LEU A 119 -0.33 -5.98 -7.38
C LEU A 119 0.05 -7.29 -6.71
N CYS A 120 0.26 -8.36 -7.48
CA CYS A 120 0.76 -9.63 -6.99
C CYS A 120 1.97 -9.42 -6.06
N SER A 121 1.95 -9.99 -4.86
CA SER A 121 2.99 -9.78 -3.85
C SER A 121 4.37 -10.25 -4.31
N LYS A 122 4.45 -11.35 -5.09
CA LYS A 122 5.70 -11.81 -5.66
C LYS A 122 6.27 -10.79 -6.65
N VAL A 123 5.43 -10.29 -7.55
CA VAL A 123 5.83 -9.25 -8.51
C VAL A 123 6.30 -7.99 -7.77
N ASN A 124 5.55 -7.54 -6.77
CA ASN A 124 5.87 -6.34 -6.00
C ASN A 124 7.16 -6.47 -5.19
N ARG A 125 7.38 -7.61 -4.54
CA ARG A 125 8.49 -7.79 -3.58
C ARG A 125 9.78 -8.24 -4.24
N ASP A 126 9.70 -9.10 -5.25
CA ASP A 126 10.87 -9.73 -5.85
C ASP A 126 11.23 -9.13 -7.20
N ILE A 127 10.28 -9.05 -8.13
CA ILE A 127 10.56 -8.66 -9.50
C ILE A 127 10.78 -7.15 -9.60
N LYS A 128 10.04 -6.34 -8.86
CA LYS A 128 10.17 -4.88 -8.83
C LYS A 128 11.49 -4.38 -8.20
N LYS A 129 12.20 -5.24 -7.48
CA LYS A 129 13.57 -4.93 -6.98
C LYS A 129 14.57 -4.74 -8.11
N PHE A 130 14.37 -5.37 -9.26
CA PHE A 130 15.19 -5.15 -10.44
C PHE A 130 14.78 -3.81 -11.07
N LYS A 131 15.62 -2.78 -10.87
CA LYS A 131 15.42 -1.39 -11.27
C LYS A 131 14.85 -1.29 -12.69
N ASN A 132 13.86 -0.42 -12.89
CA ASN A 132 13.25 -0.02 -14.17
C ASN A 132 12.07 -0.86 -14.68
N VAL A 133 11.32 -1.51 -13.83
CA VAL A 133 10.09 -2.20 -14.23
C VAL A 133 8.88 -1.37 -13.81
N GLN A 134 8.09 -0.93 -14.79
CA GLN A 134 6.81 -0.28 -14.56
C GLN A 134 5.70 -1.32 -14.79
N TYR A 135 4.93 -1.62 -13.75
CA TYR A 135 3.84 -2.60 -13.82
C TYR A 135 2.49 -1.90 -13.90
N ASN A 136 1.68 -2.34 -14.85
CA ASN A 136 0.26 -2.09 -14.86
C ASN A 136 -0.43 -3.45 -14.57
N THR A 137 -1.54 -3.45 -13.84
CA THR A 137 -2.31 -4.64 -13.45
C THR A 137 -2.71 -5.52 -14.64
N LYS A 138 -2.68 -5.01 -15.87
CA LYS A 138 -3.03 -5.75 -17.09
C LYS A 138 -1.84 -6.13 -17.98
N LYS A 139 -0.61 -5.61 -17.75
CA LYS A 139 0.57 -5.94 -18.57
C LYS A 139 1.85 -5.64 -17.80
N VAL A 140 2.79 -6.58 -17.81
CA VAL A 140 4.16 -6.39 -17.32
C VAL A 140 4.98 -5.76 -18.44
N TYR A 141 5.50 -4.55 -18.22
CA TYR A 141 6.40 -3.90 -19.20
C TYR A 141 7.81 -3.81 -18.62
N LEU A 142 8.75 -4.47 -19.24
CA LEU A 142 10.16 -4.20 -19.04
C LEU A 142 10.56 -3.04 -19.95
N LYS A 143 11.20 -2.01 -19.41
CA LYS A 143 11.59 -0.79 -20.15
C LYS A 143 12.55 -1.05 -21.33
N ARG A 144 13.01 -2.30 -21.55
CA ARG A 144 13.89 -2.69 -22.65
C ARG A 144 13.51 -3.98 -23.39
N SER A 145 12.45 -4.66 -22.98
CA SER A 145 11.96 -5.84 -23.73
C SER A 145 10.53 -6.13 -23.28
N ILE A 146 9.62 -6.26 -24.22
CA ILE A 146 8.27 -6.72 -23.98
C ILE A 146 8.36 -8.24 -23.76
N ILE A 147 8.16 -8.69 -22.53
CA ILE A 147 7.90 -10.11 -22.28
C ILE A 147 6.39 -10.20 -22.07
N ILE A 148 5.69 -10.75 -23.02
CA ILE A 148 4.29 -11.18 -22.88
C ILE A 148 4.37 -12.55 -22.21
N ILE A 149 3.89 -12.62 -20.97
CA ILE A 149 3.64 -13.90 -20.31
C ILE A 149 2.15 -14.18 -20.41
#